data_adeee6ffc6feb23a6557be3eb7ecd224
#
_entry.id   adeee6ffc6feb23a6557be3eb7ecd224
#
_cell.length_a   1.000
_cell.length_b   1.000
_cell.length_c   1.000
_cell.angle_alpha   90.00
_cell.angle_beta   90.00
_cell.angle_gamma   90.00
#
_symmetry.space_group_name_H-M   'P 1'
#
loop_
_entity.id
_entity.type
_entity.pdbx_description
1 polymer ?
#
loop_
_entity_poly.entity_id
_entity_poly.type
_entity_poly.pdbx_seq_one_letter_code
_entity_poly.pdbx_strand_id
1 'polypeptide(L)'
;MTGRLYAGTSGFSYPEWRGTFYPADLPAEQMLAFYSRALPTVELNTTFYRFPRREQVDAWRRVTPAGFRFSVKVHRNITHVKRLRDVDELVSVQLERARELGDRLGPLLVQLPPSLRRDLALLRAFLALFPPMALAVEFRHASWHTDEVYAALDGAQAALVVMESDDDPPVLRFVGPFAYLRLHRSAYGPDALGAWAARVADLLGQGKDVYAYFTHEDGAPAPIYAQALARRVEETLGTTGEHAGPDGTGAGRTDAHRTDAGRTATDRTGTDGSGAGGRPAGPGAGRHAREPGGGRPRRGRRRGLPPR
;
A
#
# COMPACT_ATOMS: atom_id res chain seq x y z
N MET A 1 -14.71 10.63 -13.77
CA MET A 1 -14.29 9.23 -14.08
C MET A 1 -13.85 8.61 -12.77
N THR A 2 -14.35 7.41 -12.43
CA THR A 2 -13.92 6.64 -11.27
C THR A 2 -12.53 6.05 -11.52
N GLY A 3 -11.68 6.01 -10.49
CA GLY A 3 -10.38 5.34 -10.54
C GLY A 3 -10.54 3.82 -10.72
N ARG A 4 -9.44 3.13 -10.96
CA ARG A 4 -9.40 1.68 -11.15
C ARG A 4 -8.65 0.99 -10.00
N LEU A 5 -9.21 -0.14 -9.52
CA LEU A 5 -8.55 -1.02 -8.57
C LEU A 5 -7.67 -2.05 -9.30
N TYR A 6 -6.41 -2.14 -8.86
CA TYR A 6 -5.45 -3.18 -9.18
C TYR A 6 -5.10 -3.92 -7.90
N ALA A 7 -5.88 -4.95 -7.57
CA ALA A 7 -5.61 -5.83 -6.43
C ALA A 7 -4.78 -7.04 -6.88
N GLY A 8 -3.70 -7.33 -6.16
CA GLY A 8 -2.78 -8.40 -6.49
C GLY A 8 -1.90 -8.80 -5.31
N THR A 9 -0.77 -9.41 -5.60
CA THR A 9 0.16 -9.93 -4.58
C THR A 9 1.60 -9.51 -4.83
N SER A 10 2.41 -9.53 -3.79
CA SER A 10 3.87 -9.40 -3.86
C SER A 10 4.49 -10.70 -4.34
N GLY A 11 4.65 -10.83 -5.67
CA GLY A 11 5.07 -12.05 -6.35
C GLY A 11 3.89 -12.94 -6.74
N PHE A 12 4.16 -13.91 -7.63
CA PHE A 12 3.14 -14.82 -8.16
C PHE A 12 3.60 -16.30 -8.20
N SER A 13 4.89 -16.58 -8.05
CA SER A 13 5.46 -17.91 -8.26
C SER A 13 5.77 -18.59 -6.93
N TYR A 14 4.69 -18.96 -6.23
CA TYR A 14 4.75 -19.62 -4.92
C TYR A 14 4.16 -21.04 -5.03
N PRO A 15 4.97 -22.09 -4.92
CA PRO A 15 4.50 -23.47 -4.95
C PRO A 15 3.44 -23.79 -3.89
N GLU A 16 3.48 -23.09 -2.75
CA GLU A 16 2.57 -23.23 -1.61
C GLU A 16 1.12 -22.84 -1.94
N TRP A 17 0.91 -22.11 -3.01
CA TRP A 17 -0.44 -21.76 -3.49
C TRP A 17 -1.09 -22.86 -4.33
N ARG A 18 -0.38 -23.98 -4.63
CA ARG A 18 -0.98 -25.14 -5.28
C ARG A 18 -1.99 -25.83 -4.37
N GLY A 19 -3.11 -26.23 -4.94
CA GLY A 19 -4.23 -26.82 -4.20
C GLY A 19 -5.15 -25.80 -3.52
N THR A 20 -4.75 -24.50 -3.47
CA THR A 20 -5.58 -23.41 -2.92
C THR A 20 -5.94 -22.38 -3.98
N PHE A 21 -4.95 -21.72 -4.55
CA PHE A 21 -5.14 -20.75 -5.63
C PHE A 21 -4.78 -21.34 -7.00
N TYR A 22 -3.65 -22.02 -7.11
CA TYR A 22 -3.30 -22.77 -8.33
C TYR A 22 -3.84 -24.19 -8.29
N PRO A 23 -4.18 -24.80 -9.46
CA PRO A 23 -4.33 -26.25 -9.56
C PRO A 23 -3.11 -26.98 -8.97
N ALA A 24 -3.34 -28.11 -8.32
CA ALA A 24 -2.28 -28.84 -7.60
C ALA A 24 -1.11 -29.26 -8.50
N ASP A 25 -1.41 -29.56 -9.76
CA ASP A 25 -0.49 -30.06 -10.79
C ASP A 25 -0.01 -28.96 -11.77
N LEU A 26 -0.36 -27.68 -11.52
CA LEU A 26 0.00 -26.57 -12.43
C LEU A 26 1.52 -26.43 -12.56
N PRO A 27 2.10 -26.54 -13.78
CA PRO A 27 3.52 -26.29 -14.01
C PRO A 27 3.91 -24.85 -13.65
N ALA A 28 5.14 -24.67 -13.14
CA ALA A 28 5.62 -23.35 -12.68
C ALA A 28 5.62 -22.30 -13.80
N GLU A 29 5.93 -22.71 -15.03
CA GLU A 29 5.93 -21.85 -16.23
C GLU A 29 4.54 -21.34 -16.62
N GLN A 30 3.48 -22.00 -16.16
CA GLN A 30 2.09 -21.61 -16.42
C GLN A 30 1.49 -20.77 -15.30
N MET A 31 2.19 -20.61 -14.17
CA MET A 31 1.67 -19.88 -13.00
C MET A 31 1.30 -18.43 -13.36
N LEU A 32 2.15 -17.71 -14.12
CA LEU A 32 1.85 -16.32 -14.48
C LEU A 32 0.62 -16.22 -15.40
N ALA A 33 0.48 -17.13 -16.35
CA ALA A 33 -0.67 -17.16 -17.25
C ALA A 33 -1.97 -17.43 -16.49
N PHE A 34 -1.95 -18.32 -15.51
CA PHE A 34 -3.08 -18.57 -14.63
C PHE A 34 -3.38 -17.35 -13.73
N TYR A 35 -2.34 -16.86 -13.04
CA TYR A 35 -2.42 -15.71 -12.12
C TYR A 35 -3.06 -14.49 -12.78
N SER A 36 -2.59 -14.14 -13.98
CA SER A 36 -3.01 -12.94 -14.68
C SER A 36 -4.45 -12.97 -15.23
N ARG A 37 -5.09 -14.15 -15.25
CA ARG A 37 -6.53 -14.29 -15.52
C ARG A 37 -7.37 -14.05 -14.27
N ALA A 38 -6.82 -14.30 -13.09
CA ALA A 38 -7.51 -14.19 -11.81
C ALA A 38 -7.30 -12.83 -11.14
N LEU A 39 -6.16 -12.19 -11.35
CA LEU A 39 -5.76 -10.93 -10.71
C LEU A 39 -5.16 -9.96 -11.74
N PRO A 40 -5.47 -8.65 -11.68
CA PRO A 40 -5.08 -7.68 -12.71
C PRO A 40 -3.66 -7.16 -12.57
N THR A 41 -2.94 -7.49 -11.51
CA THR A 41 -1.60 -6.93 -11.23
C THR A 41 -0.78 -7.85 -10.35
N VAL A 42 0.55 -7.65 -10.42
CA VAL A 42 1.53 -8.26 -9.51
C VAL A 42 2.67 -7.30 -9.21
N GLU A 43 3.17 -7.31 -7.97
CA GLU A 43 4.40 -6.61 -7.57
C GLU A 43 5.60 -7.56 -7.76
N LEU A 44 6.54 -7.20 -8.62
CA LEU A 44 7.74 -7.97 -8.92
C LEU A 44 8.86 -7.67 -7.92
N ASN A 45 9.05 -8.56 -6.94
CA ASN A 45 10.11 -8.43 -5.93
C ASN A 45 11.46 -8.99 -6.39
N THR A 46 11.49 -9.89 -7.36
CA THR A 46 12.74 -10.45 -7.91
C THR A 46 13.63 -9.39 -8.55
N THR A 47 13.04 -8.31 -9.06
CA THR A 47 13.74 -7.15 -9.64
C THR A 47 14.57 -6.37 -8.63
N PHE A 48 14.29 -6.50 -7.35
CA PHE A 48 15.07 -5.96 -6.25
C PHE A 48 16.50 -6.54 -6.18
N TYR A 49 16.65 -7.79 -6.59
CA TYR A 49 17.94 -8.52 -6.54
C TYR A 49 18.62 -8.60 -7.90
N ARG A 50 17.85 -8.68 -8.98
CA ARG A 50 18.35 -8.88 -10.34
C ARG A 50 17.37 -8.33 -11.37
N PHE A 51 17.88 -7.56 -12.33
CA PHE A 51 17.07 -7.15 -13.48
C PHE A 51 16.64 -8.38 -14.29
N PRO A 52 15.38 -8.45 -14.73
CA PRO A 52 14.92 -9.52 -15.59
C PRO A 52 15.67 -9.46 -16.94
N ARG A 53 15.88 -10.61 -17.56
CA ARG A 53 16.37 -10.67 -18.95
C ARG A 53 15.25 -10.25 -19.90
N ARG A 54 15.63 -9.72 -21.07
CA ARG A 54 14.66 -9.28 -22.07
C ARG A 54 13.71 -10.41 -22.46
N GLU A 55 14.23 -11.61 -22.70
CA GLU A 55 13.45 -12.79 -23.07
C GLU A 55 12.41 -13.15 -22.00
N GLN A 56 12.73 -12.92 -20.74
CA GLN A 56 11.81 -13.13 -19.62
C GLN A 56 10.69 -12.08 -19.63
N VAL A 57 11.02 -10.83 -19.87
CA VAL A 57 10.02 -9.74 -19.97
C VAL A 57 9.09 -9.99 -21.16
N ASP A 58 9.64 -10.38 -22.31
CA ASP A 58 8.86 -10.73 -23.50
C ASP A 58 7.94 -11.93 -23.25
N ALA A 59 8.41 -12.94 -22.50
CA ALA A 59 7.58 -14.07 -22.10
C ALA A 59 6.43 -13.61 -21.18
N TRP A 60 6.68 -12.74 -20.21
CA TRP A 60 5.64 -12.21 -19.33
C TRP A 60 4.58 -11.42 -20.12
N ARG A 61 5.00 -10.57 -21.06
CA ARG A 61 4.08 -9.81 -21.90
C ARG A 61 3.19 -10.70 -22.77
N ARG A 62 3.74 -11.80 -23.30
CA ARG A 62 2.98 -12.73 -24.14
C ARG A 62 1.88 -13.47 -23.39
N VAL A 63 2.09 -13.80 -22.11
CA VAL A 63 1.17 -14.63 -21.35
C VAL A 63 0.17 -13.86 -20.50
N THR A 64 0.31 -12.51 -20.45
CA THR A 64 -0.57 -11.66 -19.64
C THR A 64 -1.52 -10.82 -20.49
N PRO A 65 -2.78 -10.59 -20.05
CA PRO A 65 -3.74 -9.75 -20.78
C PRO A 65 -3.26 -8.28 -20.92
N ALA A 66 -3.78 -7.56 -21.92
CA ALA A 66 -3.41 -6.15 -22.16
C ALA A 66 -3.65 -5.22 -20.94
N GLY A 67 -4.68 -5.49 -20.14
CA GLY A 67 -4.99 -4.72 -18.93
C GLY A 67 -4.15 -5.05 -17.70
N PHE A 68 -3.30 -6.09 -17.77
CA PHE A 68 -2.46 -6.51 -16.65
C PHE A 68 -1.34 -5.50 -16.36
N ARG A 69 -0.99 -5.31 -15.08
CA ARG A 69 0.07 -4.39 -14.65
C ARG A 69 1.13 -5.10 -13.81
N PHE A 70 2.39 -4.84 -14.13
CA PHE A 70 3.53 -5.23 -13.31
C PHE A 70 4.03 -4.01 -12.54
N SER A 71 3.84 -3.97 -11.22
CA SER A 71 4.63 -3.08 -10.37
C SER A 71 6.02 -3.63 -10.21
N VAL A 72 7.03 -2.77 -10.32
CA VAL A 72 8.44 -3.20 -10.35
C VAL A 72 9.17 -2.62 -9.16
N LYS A 73 9.65 -3.46 -8.25
CA LYS A 73 10.47 -3.02 -7.13
C LYS A 73 11.87 -2.63 -7.62
N VAL A 74 12.26 -1.40 -7.32
CA VAL A 74 13.55 -0.82 -7.71
C VAL A 74 14.69 -1.60 -7.07
N HIS A 75 15.78 -1.78 -7.83
CA HIS A 75 16.92 -2.63 -7.47
C HIS A 75 17.60 -2.16 -6.18
N ARG A 76 17.99 -3.14 -5.33
CA ARG A 76 18.58 -2.90 -3.99
C ARG A 76 19.83 -2.03 -4.00
N ASN A 77 20.63 -2.05 -5.07
CA ASN A 77 21.80 -1.21 -5.18
C ASN A 77 21.47 0.28 -5.13
N ILE A 78 20.31 0.68 -5.69
CA ILE A 78 19.84 2.06 -5.65
C ILE A 78 19.39 2.42 -4.23
N THR A 79 18.53 1.63 -3.64
CA THR A 79 17.81 2.00 -2.42
C THR A 79 18.55 1.61 -1.13
N HIS A 80 19.15 0.41 -1.08
CA HIS A 80 19.71 -0.17 0.15
C HIS A 80 21.23 -0.07 0.22
N VAL A 81 21.95 -0.27 -0.90
CA VAL A 81 23.41 -0.23 -0.93
C VAL A 81 23.91 1.21 -1.03
N LYS A 82 23.55 1.91 -2.11
CA LYS A 82 23.93 3.30 -2.35
C LYS A 82 23.06 4.33 -1.63
N ARG A 83 21.90 3.91 -1.12
CA ARG A 83 21.01 4.75 -0.33
C ARG A 83 20.67 6.07 -1.03
N LEU A 84 20.29 5.97 -2.31
CA LEU A 84 19.94 7.06 -3.22
C LEU A 84 21.10 7.97 -3.65
N ARG A 85 22.35 7.70 -3.25
CA ARG A 85 23.51 8.54 -3.58
C ARG A 85 24.22 8.00 -4.81
N ASP A 86 24.57 8.87 -5.75
CA ASP A 86 25.33 8.52 -6.97
C ASP A 86 24.68 7.34 -7.72
N VAL A 87 23.40 7.44 -8.02
CA VAL A 87 22.59 6.34 -8.58
C VAL A 87 22.06 6.62 -9.98
N ASP A 88 22.46 7.71 -10.62
CA ASP A 88 21.95 8.17 -11.93
C ASP A 88 22.01 7.06 -12.99
N GLU A 89 23.18 6.44 -13.15
CA GLU A 89 23.36 5.33 -14.09
C GLU A 89 22.50 4.11 -13.73
N LEU A 90 22.42 3.77 -12.44
CA LEU A 90 21.62 2.64 -12.00
C LEU A 90 20.12 2.89 -12.20
N VAL A 91 19.65 4.12 -11.99
CA VAL A 91 18.28 4.52 -12.28
C VAL A 91 18.03 4.47 -13.78
N SER A 92 18.95 4.93 -14.61
CA SER A 92 18.83 4.86 -16.06
C SER A 92 18.66 3.41 -16.55
N VAL A 93 19.50 2.49 -16.08
CA VAL A 93 19.39 1.05 -16.38
C VAL A 93 18.07 0.47 -15.86
N GLN A 94 17.64 0.85 -14.65
CA GLN A 94 16.34 0.43 -14.10
C GLN A 94 15.19 0.85 -15.00
N LEU A 95 15.20 2.10 -15.47
CA LEU A 95 14.16 2.67 -16.33
C LEU A 95 14.13 1.99 -17.71
N GLU A 96 15.30 1.75 -18.30
CA GLU A 96 15.41 1.02 -19.56
C GLU A 96 14.75 -0.36 -19.47
N ARG A 97 15.12 -1.13 -18.42
CA ARG A 97 14.56 -2.47 -18.19
C ARG A 97 13.07 -2.46 -17.86
N ALA A 98 12.61 -1.49 -17.08
CA ALA A 98 11.20 -1.36 -16.77
C ALA A 98 10.36 -1.04 -18.01
N ARG A 99 10.86 -0.17 -18.92
CA ARG A 99 10.19 0.20 -20.16
C ARG A 99 10.00 -0.98 -21.11
N GLU A 100 10.79 -2.03 -21.02
CA GLU A 100 10.60 -3.26 -21.82
C GLU A 100 9.24 -3.92 -21.54
N LEU A 101 8.61 -3.66 -20.38
CA LEU A 101 7.23 -4.10 -20.09
C LEU A 101 6.16 -3.39 -20.94
N GLY A 102 6.50 -2.25 -21.57
CA GLY A 102 5.59 -1.50 -22.42
C GLY A 102 4.31 -1.08 -21.66
N ASP A 103 3.17 -1.34 -22.28
CA ASP A 103 1.84 -1.03 -21.74
C ASP A 103 1.46 -1.84 -20.48
N ARG A 104 2.24 -2.85 -20.12
CA ARG A 104 2.06 -3.59 -18.87
C ARG A 104 2.85 -3.02 -17.68
N LEU A 105 3.66 -1.99 -17.91
CA LEU A 105 4.36 -1.33 -16.81
C LEU A 105 3.35 -0.63 -15.89
N GLY A 106 3.37 -1.02 -14.63
CA GLY A 106 2.71 -0.36 -13.51
C GLY A 106 3.69 0.54 -12.74
N PRO A 107 3.37 0.92 -11.50
CA PRO A 107 4.25 1.74 -10.70
C PRO A 107 5.62 1.11 -10.42
N LEU A 108 6.66 1.93 -10.35
CA LEU A 108 7.93 1.55 -9.74
C LEU A 108 7.85 1.74 -8.23
N LEU A 109 8.19 0.70 -7.46
CA LEU A 109 8.24 0.74 -6.00
C LEU A 109 9.66 1.04 -5.52
N VAL A 110 9.86 2.19 -4.93
CA VAL A 110 11.09 2.60 -4.23
C VAL A 110 10.92 2.36 -2.73
N GLN A 111 11.40 1.23 -2.23
CA GLN A 111 11.41 0.97 -0.79
C GLN A 111 12.75 1.37 -0.19
N LEU A 112 12.71 2.25 0.83
CA LEU A 112 13.92 2.67 1.55
C LEU A 112 14.19 1.78 2.77
N PRO A 113 15.46 1.55 3.12
CA PRO A 113 15.79 0.72 4.28
C PRO A 113 15.43 1.41 5.60
N PRO A 114 15.10 0.66 6.66
CA PRO A 114 14.72 1.22 7.97
C PRO A 114 15.84 2.04 8.62
N SER A 115 17.08 1.80 8.25
CA SER A 115 18.25 2.56 8.75
C SER A 115 18.48 3.89 8.01
N LEU A 116 17.73 4.21 6.95
CA LEU A 116 17.86 5.47 6.21
C LEU A 116 16.94 6.52 6.83
N ARG A 117 17.51 7.47 7.54
CA ARG A 117 16.79 8.61 8.10
C ARG A 117 16.50 9.65 7.03
N ARG A 118 15.54 10.54 7.33
CA ARG A 118 15.15 11.65 6.46
C ARG A 118 16.35 12.50 6.03
N ASP A 119 16.47 12.63 4.72
CA ASP A 119 17.32 13.60 4.03
C ASP A 119 16.49 14.15 2.85
N LEU A 120 15.82 15.29 3.06
CA LEU A 120 14.86 15.85 2.10
C LEU A 120 15.54 16.30 0.80
N ALA A 121 16.77 16.83 0.90
CA ALA A 121 17.54 17.25 -0.27
C ALA A 121 17.90 16.05 -1.15
N LEU A 122 18.36 14.96 -0.52
CA LEU A 122 18.66 13.70 -1.20
C LEU A 122 17.41 13.10 -1.85
N LEU A 123 16.25 13.11 -1.15
CA LEU A 123 15.00 12.62 -1.72
C LEU A 123 14.59 13.40 -2.97
N ARG A 124 14.64 14.74 -2.91
CA ARG A 124 14.29 15.61 -4.05
C ARG A 124 15.22 15.37 -5.24
N ALA A 125 16.53 15.29 -5.00
CA ALA A 125 17.51 14.99 -6.04
C ALA A 125 17.26 13.62 -6.68
N PHE A 126 16.94 12.61 -5.87
CA PHE A 126 16.61 11.27 -6.36
C PHE A 126 15.32 11.23 -7.18
N LEU A 127 14.25 11.88 -6.70
CA LEU A 127 12.97 11.94 -7.43
C LEU A 127 13.11 12.61 -8.79
N ALA A 128 14.00 13.61 -8.92
CA ALA A 128 14.28 14.31 -10.17
C ALA A 128 14.93 13.44 -11.26
N LEU A 129 15.47 12.25 -10.90
CA LEU A 129 16.03 11.31 -11.86
C LEU A 129 14.96 10.55 -12.67
N PHE A 130 13.71 10.62 -12.24
CA PHE A 130 12.62 9.89 -12.90
C PHE A 130 11.86 10.81 -13.85
N PRO A 131 11.61 10.38 -15.11
CA PRO A 131 10.67 11.06 -15.98
C PRO A 131 9.25 10.95 -15.43
N PRO A 132 8.26 11.68 -15.99
CA PRO A 132 6.86 11.49 -15.63
C PRO A 132 6.44 10.03 -15.79
N MET A 133 6.22 9.36 -14.65
CA MET A 133 5.79 7.96 -14.58
C MET A 133 5.20 7.64 -13.21
N ALA A 134 4.49 6.52 -13.10
CA ALA A 134 3.97 6.07 -11.82
C ALA A 134 5.12 5.60 -10.89
N LEU A 135 5.39 6.37 -9.86
CA LEU A 135 6.40 6.11 -8.84
C LEU A 135 5.76 6.04 -7.46
N ALA A 136 6.05 5.01 -6.68
CA ALA A 136 5.59 4.85 -5.31
C ALA A 136 6.79 4.73 -4.36
N VAL A 137 6.79 5.48 -3.26
CA VAL A 137 7.89 5.52 -2.30
C VAL A 137 7.43 4.99 -0.95
N GLU A 138 8.11 3.95 -0.45
CA GLU A 138 7.89 3.35 0.85
C GLU A 138 9.00 3.76 1.83
N PHE A 139 8.59 4.40 2.89
CA PHE A 139 9.47 4.77 4.01
C PHE A 139 9.36 3.74 5.13
N ARG A 140 10.50 3.28 5.64
CA ARG A 140 10.62 2.33 6.76
C ARG A 140 11.14 2.97 8.04
N HIS A 141 11.44 4.27 8.03
CA HIS A 141 11.89 5.03 9.20
C HIS A 141 10.93 6.18 9.48
N ALA A 142 10.47 6.31 10.71
CA ALA A 142 9.45 7.28 11.12
C ALA A 142 9.82 8.75 10.79
N SER A 143 11.12 9.09 10.73
CA SER A 143 11.55 10.47 10.41
C SER A 143 11.12 10.98 9.03
N TRP A 144 10.70 10.09 8.13
CA TRP A 144 10.24 10.48 6.80
C TRP A 144 8.78 10.96 6.77
N HIS A 145 8.00 10.68 7.82
CA HIS A 145 6.58 11.03 7.87
C HIS A 145 6.40 12.49 8.33
N THR A 146 6.67 13.43 7.42
CA THR A 146 6.52 14.87 7.64
C THR A 146 5.87 15.54 6.43
N ASP A 147 5.23 16.70 6.65
CA ASP A 147 4.52 17.42 5.59
C ASP A 147 5.47 17.87 4.46
N GLU A 148 6.74 18.21 4.77
CA GLU A 148 7.72 18.59 3.74
C GLU A 148 8.09 17.42 2.81
N VAL A 149 8.13 16.20 3.35
CA VAL A 149 8.35 14.97 2.56
C VAL A 149 7.13 14.69 1.70
N TYR A 150 5.94 14.81 2.25
CA TYR A 150 4.69 14.60 1.51
C TYR A 150 4.53 15.63 0.38
N ALA A 151 4.85 16.89 0.64
CA ALA A 151 4.86 17.92 -0.40
C ALA A 151 5.92 17.64 -1.49
N ALA A 152 7.08 17.07 -1.13
CA ALA A 152 8.09 16.70 -2.12
C ALA A 152 7.65 15.53 -3.00
N LEU A 153 6.94 14.54 -2.44
CA LEU A 153 6.35 13.44 -3.21
C LEU A 153 5.26 13.96 -4.16
N ASP A 154 4.35 14.79 -3.65
CA ASP A 154 3.25 15.35 -4.44
C ASP A 154 3.77 16.20 -5.60
N GLY A 155 4.75 17.07 -5.34
CA GLY A 155 5.41 17.86 -6.38
C GLY A 155 6.14 17.03 -7.44
N ALA A 156 6.61 15.85 -7.09
CA ALA A 156 7.21 14.90 -8.01
C ALA A 156 6.19 13.94 -8.65
N GLN A 157 4.90 14.07 -8.34
CA GLN A 157 3.83 13.16 -8.76
C GLN A 157 4.11 11.70 -8.37
N ALA A 158 4.73 11.51 -7.20
CA ALA A 158 5.03 10.21 -6.62
C ALA A 158 4.04 9.87 -5.50
N ALA A 159 3.58 8.63 -5.45
CA ALA A 159 2.69 8.16 -4.40
C ALA A 159 3.46 7.80 -3.13
N LEU A 160 2.89 8.14 -1.97
CA LEU A 160 3.32 7.54 -0.71
C LEU A 160 2.75 6.13 -0.61
N VAL A 161 3.60 5.15 -0.31
CA VAL A 161 3.13 3.79 0.00
C VAL A 161 2.53 3.77 1.39
N VAL A 162 1.31 3.28 1.48
CA VAL A 162 0.67 2.93 2.75
C VAL A 162 0.95 1.46 3.02
N MET A 163 1.78 1.18 4.02
CA MET A 163 2.16 -0.17 4.42
C MET A 163 1.51 -0.51 5.76
N GLU A 164 0.92 -1.69 5.85
CA GLU A 164 0.37 -2.29 7.06
C GLU A 164 1.07 -3.61 7.35
N SER A 165 1.41 -3.87 8.60
CA SER A 165 1.87 -5.18 9.10
C SER A 165 1.22 -5.47 10.45
N ASP A 166 1.50 -6.65 11.02
CA ASP A 166 0.99 -7.00 12.34
C ASP A 166 1.62 -6.12 13.44
N ASP A 167 2.88 -5.69 13.24
CA ASP A 167 3.63 -4.90 14.22
C ASP A 167 3.45 -3.38 14.03
N ASP A 168 3.21 -2.94 12.78
CA ASP A 168 3.16 -1.53 12.43
C ASP A 168 1.79 -1.17 11.83
N PRO A 169 0.96 -0.36 12.53
CA PRO A 169 -0.28 0.15 11.95
C PRO A 169 0.02 1.09 10.77
N PRO A 170 -0.86 1.15 9.75
CA PRO A 170 -0.63 1.96 8.58
C PRO A 170 -0.68 3.46 8.89
N VAL A 171 0.25 4.23 8.35
CA VAL A 171 0.11 5.69 8.25
C VAL A 171 -0.86 5.98 7.11
N LEU A 172 -2.13 6.23 7.46
CA LEU A 172 -3.22 6.47 6.49
C LEU A 172 -3.13 7.88 5.87
N ARG A 173 -2.10 8.10 5.06
CA ARG A 173 -1.90 9.33 4.29
C ARG A 173 -1.74 9.00 2.82
N PHE A 174 -2.66 9.50 2.00
CA PHE A 174 -2.66 9.27 0.56
C PHE A 174 -2.12 10.51 -0.16
N VAL A 175 -0.88 10.40 -0.64
CA VAL A 175 -0.14 11.45 -1.34
C VAL A 175 0.10 11.01 -2.78
N GLY A 176 0.07 11.95 -3.71
CA GLY A 176 0.32 11.74 -5.13
C GLY A 176 -0.92 11.34 -5.94
N PRO A 177 -0.74 11.01 -7.23
CA PRO A 177 -1.84 10.85 -8.19
C PRO A 177 -2.61 9.54 -8.07
N PHE A 178 -2.05 8.54 -7.40
CA PHE A 178 -2.66 7.23 -7.18
C PHE A 178 -2.35 6.73 -5.76
N ALA A 179 -3.03 5.69 -5.29
CA ALA A 179 -2.74 5.04 -4.02
C ALA A 179 -1.97 3.73 -4.24
N TYR A 180 -0.98 3.47 -3.37
CA TYR A 180 -0.22 2.25 -3.36
C TYR A 180 -0.25 1.62 -1.96
N LEU A 181 -0.88 0.47 -1.85
CA LEU A 181 -1.10 -0.24 -0.59
C LEU A 181 -0.25 -1.51 -0.55
N ARG A 182 0.46 -1.73 0.55
CA ARG A 182 1.15 -2.98 0.84
C ARG A 182 0.58 -3.57 2.13
N LEU A 183 -0.21 -4.62 1.98
CA LEU A 183 -1.00 -5.23 3.03
C LEU A 183 -0.29 -6.51 3.49
N HIS A 184 0.49 -6.39 4.56
CA HIS A 184 1.48 -7.37 5.01
C HIS A 184 1.15 -7.99 6.36
N ARG A 185 -0.12 -8.04 6.75
CA ARG A 185 -0.53 -8.78 7.95
C ARG A 185 -0.56 -10.28 7.66
N SER A 186 -0.30 -11.06 8.70
CA SER A 186 -0.37 -12.52 8.64
C SER A 186 -1.78 -13.03 8.31
N ALA A 187 -2.83 -12.29 8.70
CA ALA A 187 -4.21 -12.62 8.40
C ALA A 187 -5.09 -11.38 8.22
N TYR A 188 -6.08 -11.49 7.33
CA TYR A 188 -7.12 -10.50 7.11
C TYR A 188 -8.51 -11.13 7.31
N GLY A 189 -9.14 -10.82 8.43
CA GLY A 189 -10.53 -11.18 8.69
C GLY A 189 -11.52 -10.32 7.89
N PRO A 190 -12.83 -10.66 7.93
CA PRO A 190 -13.88 -9.94 7.20
C PRO A 190 -13.93 -8.44 7.50
N ASP A 191 -13.75 -8.05 8.76
CA ASP A 191 -13.81 -6.64 9.19
C ASP A 191 -12.61 -5.83 8.67
N ALA A 192 -11.42 -6.40 8.72
CA ALA A 192 -10.21 -5.75 8.19
C ALA A 192 -10.30 -5.55 6.68
N LEU A 193 -10.75 -6.57 5.93
CA LEU A 193 -11.00 -6.45 4.50
C LEU A 193 -12.12 -5.47 4.18
N GLY A 194 -13.19 -5.43 4.99
CA GLY A 194 -14.28 -4.46 4.85
C GLY A 194 -13.80 -3.02 5.05
N ALA A 195 -12.98 -2.79 6.07
CA ALA A 195 -12.39 -1.48 6.33
C ALA A 195 -11.46 -1.00 5.18
N TRP A 196 -10.68 -1.90 4.59
CA TRP A 196 -9.86 -1.58 3.42
C TRP A 196 -10.73 -1.37 2.18
N ALA A 197 -11.77 -2.17 1.97
CA ALA A 197 -12.68 -2.03 0.84
C ALA A 197 -13.37 -0.66 0.83
N ALA A 198 -13.86 -0.19 1.99
CA ALA A 198 -14.47 1.12 2.12
C ALA A 198 -13.49 2.27 1.77
N ARG A 199 -12.24 2.19 2.27
CA ARG A 199 -11.19 3.19 1.92
C ARG A 199 -10.83 3.17 0.44
N VAL A 200 -10.72 1.98 -0.14
CA VAL A 200 -10.43 1.83 -1.57
C VAL A 200 -11.57 2.39 -2.40
N ALA A 201 -12.82 2.08 -2.07
CA ALA A 201 -13.99 2.61 -2.77
C ALA A 201 -14.04 4.14 -2.74
N ASP A 202 -13.71 4.76 -1.59
CA ASP A 202 -13.62 6.22 -1.46
C ASP A 202 -12.52 6.80 -2.38
N LEU A 203 -11.33 6.22 -2.42
CA LEU A 203 -10.24 6.65 -3.29
C LEU A 203 -10.59 6.53 -4.78
N LEU A 204 -11.26 5.43 -5.17
CA LEU A 204 -11.75 5.23 -6.53
C LEU A 204 -12.82 6.26 -6.90
N GLY A 205 -13.72 6.58 -5.96
CA GLY A 205 -14.73 7.64 -6.11
C GLY A 205 -14.11 9.03 -6.32
N GLN A 206 -12.94 9.29 -5.72
CA GLN A 206 -12.14 10.49 -5.95
C GLN A 206 -11.37 10.49 -7.29
N GLY A 207 -11.51 9.45 -8.10
CA GLY A 207 -10.82 9.30 -9.39
C GLY A 207 -9.37 8.80 -9.29
N LYS A 208 -8.92 8.35 -8.13
CA LYS A 208 -7.56 7.81 -7.93
C LYS A 208 -7.53 6.32 -8.27
N ASP A 209 -6.56 5.91 -9.08
CA ASP A 209 -6.23 4.49 -9.21
C ASP A 209 -5.65 3.96 -7.90
N VAL A 210 -5.96 2.70 -7.57
CA VAL A 210 -5.46 2.03 -6.36
C VAL A 210 -4.74 0.75 -6.73
N TYR A 211 -3.47 0.65 -6.35
CA TYR A 211 -2.67 -0.57 -6.40
C TYR A 211 -2.58 -1.17 -5.01
N ALA A 212 -3.09 -2.38 -4.80
CA ALA A 212 -3.11 -3.04 -3.50
C ALA A 212 -2.45 -4.43 -3.59
N TYR A 213 -1.38 -4.63 -2.82
CA TYR A 213 -0.60 -5.87 -2.86
C TYR A 213 -0.58 -6.54 -1.49
N PHE A 214 -1.10 -7.77 -1.47
CA PHE A 214 -0.98 -8.65 -0.31
C PHE A 214 0.36 -9.37 -0.36
N THR A 215 1.06 -9.42 0.77
CA THR A 215 2.34 -10.13 0.86
C THR A 215 2.09 -11.62 1.03
N HIS A 216 2.97 -12.43 0.42
CA HIS A 216 3.06 -13.85 0.73
C HIS A 216 3.72 -13.99 2.10
N GLU A 217 2.94 -14.50 3.05
CA GLU A 217 3.42 -15.01 4.34
C GLU A 217 3.13 -16.51 4.39
N ASP A 218 3.92 -17.26 5.13
CA ASP A 218 3.73 -18.70 5.27
C ASP A 218 2.29 -19.01 5.76
N GLY A 219 1.53 -19.70 4.91
CA GLY A 219 0.13 -20.04 5.18
C GLY A 219 -0.89 -18.96 4.89
N ALA A 220 -0.51 -17.74 4.51
CA ALA A 220 -1.46 -16.69 4.18
C ALA A 220 -1.96 -16.81 2.72
N PRO A 221 -3.27 -16.84 2.48
CA PRO A 221 -3.85 -16.95 1.14
C PRO A 221 -3.88 -15.60 0.42
N ALA A 222 -2.72 -14.97 0.20
CA ALA A 222 -2.62 -13.65 -0.39
C ALA A 222 -3.46 -13.43 -1.67
N PRO A 223 -3.50 -14.36 -2.64
CA PRO A 223 -4.38 -14.22 -3.80
C PRO A 223 -5.87 -14.21 -3.44
N ILE A 224 -6.27 -15.00 -2.43
CA ILE A 224 -7.66 -15.07 -1.96
C ILE A 224 -8.05 -13.75 -1.30
N TYR A 225 -7.16 -13.14 -0.51
CA TYR A 225 -7.39 -11.81 0.06
C TYR A 225 -7.51 -10.72 -1.01
N ALA A 226 -6.66 -10.77 -2.06
CA ALA A 226 -6.73 -9.83 -3.17
C ALA A 226 -8.08 -9.92 -3.91
N GLN A 227 -8.56 -11.15 -4.18
CA GLN A 227 -9.88 -11.38 -4.76
C GLN A 227 -11.02 -10.96 -3.82
N ALA A 228 -10.91 -11.24 -2.51
CA ALA A 228 -11.91 -10.85 -1.53
C ALA A 228 -12.01 -9.32 -1.39
N LEU A 229 -10.86 -8.62 -1.41
CA LEU A 229 -10.85 -7.15 -1.42
C LEU A 229 -11.56 -6.60 -2.66
N ALA A 230 -11.25 -7.13 -3.85
CA ALA A 230 -11.84 -6.67 -5.11
C ALA A 230 -13.37 -6.82 -5.08
N ARG A 231 -13.88 -7.99 -4.70
CA ARG A 231 -15.34 -8.23 -4.58
C ARG A 231 -16.01 -7.26 -3.61
N ARG A 232 -15.42 -7.05 -2.42
CA ARG A 232 -15.99 -6.13 -1.41
C ARG A 232 -16.00 -4.67 -1.89
N VAL A 233 -15.00 -4.26 -2.66
CA VAL A 233 -14.97 -2.92 -3.27
C VAL A 233 -16.09 -2.79 -4.29
N GLU A 234 -16.31 -3.79 -5.15
CA GLU A 234 -17.41 -3.80 -6.12
C GLU A 234 -18.79 -3.73 -5.42
N GLU A 235 -18.99 -4.52 -4.35
CA GLU A 235 -20.20 -4.47 -3.51
C GLU A 235 -20.41 -3.08 -2.90
N THR A 236 -19.36 -2.46 -2.36
CA THR A 236 -19.42 -1.11 -1.76
C THR A 236 -19.78 -0.05 -2.80
N LEU A 237 -19.20 -0.11 -3.99
CA LEU A 237 -19.51 0.84 -5.08
C LEU A 237 -20.91 0.63 -5.64
N GLY A 238 -21.38 -0.62 -5.75
CA GLY A 238 -22.73 -0.95 -6.19
C GLY A 238 -23.81 -0.41 -5.25
N THR A 239 -23.64 -0.56 -3.95
CA THR A 239 -24.57 -0.03 -2.94
C THR A 239 -24.61 1.49 -2.88
N THR A 240 -23.50 2.17 -3.16
CA THR A 240 -23.45 3.64 -3.20
C THR A 240 -24.19 4.20 -4.42
N GLY A 241 -24.22 3.46 -5.53
CA GLY A 241 -24.94 3.85 -6.76
C GLY A 241 -26.46 3.75 -6.64
N GLU A 242 -26.99 2.82 -5.84
CA GLU A 242 -28.44 2.62 -5.66
C GLU A 242 -29.09 3.68 -4.75
N HIS A 243 -28.33 4.38 -3.90
CA HIS A 243 -28.85 5.43 -3.00
C HIS A 243 -28.84 6.83 -3.63
N ALA A 244 -28.32 6.99 -4.84
CA ALA A 244 -28.38 8.22 -5.64
C ALA A 244 -29.53 8.20 -6.66
N GLY A 245 -30.69 7.68 -6.29
CA GLY A 245 -31.91 7.76 -7.07
C GLY A 245 -32.47 9.19 -7.03
N PRO A 246 -33.11 9.69 -8.11
CA PRO A 246 -33.55 11.08 -8.20
C PRO A 246 -34.64 11.35 -7.17
N ASP A 247 -34.40 12.31 -6.28
CA ASP A 247 -35.45 12.93 -5.46
C ASP A 247 -36.56 13.41 -6.36
N GLY A 248 -37.71 12.82 -6.12
CA GLY A 248 -38.92 13.08 -6.88
C GLY A 248 -39.33 14.54 -6.83
N THR A 249 -39.39 15.12 -7.98
CA THR A 249 -40.13 16.33 -8.25
C THR A 249 -41.61 16.14 -7.86
N GLY A 250 -41.95 16.52 -6.66
CA GLY A 250 -43.33 16.72 -6.21
C GLY A 250 -43.76 18.13 -6.56
N ALA A 251 -44.48 18.26 -7.66
CA ALA A 251 -45.12 19.48 -8.08
C ALA A 251 -46.15 19.94 -7.03
N GLY A 252 -46.16 21.24 -6.79
CA GLY A 252 -46.98 21.93 -5.83
C GLY A 252 -48.47 21.90 -6.07
N ARG A 253 -49.17 22.31 -5.04
CA ARG A 253 -50.41 23.10 -5.19
C ARG A 253 -50.57 24.05 -4.01
N THR A 254 -50.69 25.31 -4.37
CA THR A 254 -51.18 26.44 -3.61
C THR A 254 -52.48 26.11 -2.87
N ASP A 255 -52.62 26.54 -1.58
CA ASP A 255 -53.71 27.41 -1.21
C ASP A 255 -53.44 28.15 0.11
N ALA A 256 -53.84 29.40 0.08
CA ALA A 256 -53.75 30.38 1.12
C ALA A 256 -54.80 30.14 2.24
N HIS A 257 -54.48 30.41 3.51
CA HIS A 257 -55.27 31.27 4.37
C HIS A 257 -54.55 31.63 5.70
N ARG A 258 -54.37 32.77 5.93
CA ARG A 258 -54.44 33.90 6.87
C ARG A 258 -54.87 33.56 8.30
N THR A 259 -54.29 34.39 9.19
CA THR A 259 -54.61 34.84 10.56
C THR A 259 -53.81 34.14 11.66
N ASP A 260 -53.08 34.81 12.46
CA ASP A 260 -53.06 36.07 13.25
C ASP A 260 -52.76 35.72 14.73
N ALA A 261 -51.91 36.52 15.31
CA ALA A 261 -51.81 36.91 16.71
C ALA A 261 -51.27 35.96 17.81
N GLY A 262 -50.28 36.49 18.50
CA GLY A 262 -50.24 36.43 19.97
C GLY A 262 -48.92 36.05 20.59
N ARG A 263 -48.00 37.08 20.84
CA ARG A 263 -47.45 37.54 22.15
C ARG A 263 -47.34 36.44 23.23
N THR A 264 -46.22 36.29 23.90
CA THR A 264 -45.51 37.10 24.91
C THR A 264 -44.35 36.24 25.50
N ALA A 265 -43.25 36.78 25.58
CA ALA A 265 -42.24 37.03 26.60
C ALA A 265 -42.40 36.38 28.01
N THR A 266 -41.28 35.90 28.53
CA THR A 266 -40.64 36.12 29.83
C THR A 266 -39.61 35.01 30.02
N ASP A 267 -38.34 35.23 30.09
CA ASP A 267 -37.41 35.79 31.08
C ASP A 267 -37.33 34.99 32.38
N ARG A 268 -36.11 34.62 32.74
CA ARG A 268 -35.38 34.51 34.03
C ARG A 268 -34.48 33.31 34.13
N THR A 269 -33.15 33.56 34.05
CA THR A 269 -32.16 33.77 35.14
C THR A 269 -32.07 32.67 36.21
N GLY A 270 -30.84 32.28 36.46
CA GLY A 270 -30.37 31.69 37.72
C GLY A 270 -29.30 30.61 37.52
N THR A 271 -28.06 30.93 37.55
CA THR A 271 -27.02 31.03 38.62
C THR A 271 -26.49 29.70 39.13
N ASP A 272 -25.17 29.57 38.97
CA ASP A 272 -24.13 29.16 39.94
C ASP A 272 -24.11 27.80 40.58
N GLY A 273 -22.86 27.26 40.64
CA GLY A 273 -22.40 26.27 41.61
C GLY A 273 -21.21 25.45 41.13
N SER A 274 -20.06 25.95 41.16
CA SER A 274 -18.77 25.74 41.86
C SER A 274 -18.60 24.43 42.63
N GLY A 275 -17.42 23.82 42.51
CA GLY A 275 -16.81 22.84 43.42
C GLY A 275 -15.87 21.91 42.66
N ALA A 276 -14.65 22.16 42.56
CA ALA A 276 -13.45 22.07 43.38
C ALA A 276 -13.15 20.64 43.87
N GLY A 277 -11.98 20.14 43.54
CA GLY A 277 -11.16 19.39 44.47
C GLY A 277 -10.73 17.99 44.06
N GLY A 278 -9.45 17.77 43.93
CA GLY A 278 -8.83 16.56 44.38
C GLY A 278 -7.86 15.80 43.45
N ARG A 279 -6.64 16.29 43.40
CA ARG A 279 -5.47 15.39 43.26
C ARG A 279 -5.08 14.92 44.67
N PRO A 280 -4.43 13.70 44.83
CA PRO A 280 -2.97 13.67 44.84
C PRO A 280 -2.30 12.37 44.30
N ALA A 281 -1.09 12.58 43.84
CA ALA A 281 0.21 12.00 44.16
C ALA A 281 0.43 10.48 44.12
N GLY A 282 1.46 10.06 43.37
CA GLY A 282 2.17 8.78 43.40
C GLY A 282 2.91 8.51 44.70
N PRO A 283 3.94 7.64 44.82
CA PRO A 283 4.89 7.11 43.85
C PRO A 283 5.20 5.59 44.09
N GLY A 284 6.07 4.95 43.28
CA GLY A 284 6.61 3.63 43.60
C GLY A 284 7.66 3.13 42.62
N ALA A 285 8.90 3.36 42.97
CA ALA A 285 10.09 2.84 42.31
C ALA A 285 10.43 1.40 42.75
N GLY A 286 11.07 0.62 41.90
CA GLY A 286 11.70 -0.68 42.26
C GLY A 286 12.30 -1.33 41.00
N ARG A 287 13.49 -1.07 40.64
CA ARG A 287 14.82 -1.70 40.83
C ARG A 287 14.98 -3.13 40.33
N HIS A 288 15.87 -3.25 39.31
CA HIS A 288 16.93 -4.22 39.11
C HIS A 288 16.64 -5.73 39.06
N ALA A 289 16.97 -6.36 37.92
CA ALA A 289 17.81 -7.57 37.92
C ALA A 289 18.50 -7.76 36.55
N ARG A 290 19.71 -7.95 36.67
CA ARG A 290 20.94 -8.26 35.94
C ARG A 290 20.83 -9.41 34.94
N GLU A 291 21.57 -9.24 33.84
CA GLU A 291 22.12 -10.31 32.99
C GLU A 291 22.95 -11.34 33.76
N PRO A 292 23.13 -12.54 33.15
CA PRO A 292 24.45 -12.97 32.71
C PRO A 292 24.37 -13.64 31.30
N GLY A 293 25.27 -13.41 30.35
CA GLY A 293 26.67 -13.79 30.40
C GLY A 293 26.93 -14.98 29.49
N GLY A 294 27.51 -14.77 28.29
CA GLY A 294 28.62 -15.54 27.82
C GLY A 294 28.35 -16.88 27.09
N GLY A 295 28.59 -16.93 25.78
CA GLY A 295 28.78 -18.18 25.07
C GLY A 295 29.14 -18.03 23.60
N ARG A 296 30.43 -17.82 23.28
CA ARG A 296 30.96 -18.00 21.93
C ARG A 296 31.02 -19.48 21.59
N PRO A 297 30.62 -19.93 20.39
CA PRO A 297 31.07 -21.19 19.85
C PRO A 297 32.24 -21.00 18.86
N ARG A 298 33.10 -21.96 18.95
CA ARG A 298 34.39 -22.15 18.32
C ARG A 298 34.36 -22.33 16.80
N ARG A 299 35.37 -21.83 16.14
CA ARG A 299 35.81 -22.15 14.76
C ARG A 299 35.89 -23.67 14.54
N GLY A 300 35.13 -24.19 13.56
CA GLY A 300 35.26 -25.51 12.98
C GLY A 300 35.97 -25.46 11.60
N ARG A 301 36.93 -26.32 11.43
CA ARG A 301 37.95 -26.45 10.38
C ARG A 301 37.38 -26.65 8.98
N ARG A 302 38.05 -26.06 8.00
CA ARG A 302 38.08 -26.38 6.57
C ARG A 302 38.29 -27.86 6.32
N ARG A 303 37.52 -28.43 5.42
CA ARG A 303 37.93 -29.62 4.61
C ARG A 303 37.70 -29.30 3.13
N GLY A 304 38.72 -29.59 2.35
CA GLY A 304 38.89 -29.26 0.96
C GLY A 304 38.00 -30.07 0.02
N LEU A 305 37.77 -29.49 -1.13
CA LEU A 305 37.27 -30.11 -2.36
C LEU A 305 38.42 -30.70 -3.15
N PRO A 306 38.22 -31.84 -3.85
CA PRO A 306 39.08 -32.23 -5.00
C PRO A 306 38.43 -31.76 -6.31
N PRO A 307 39.22 -31.64 -7.39
CA PRO A 307 38.80 -31.05 -8.67
C PRO A 307 38.25 -32.13 -9.62
N ARG A 308 37.18 -31.74 -10.37
CA ARG A 308 37.02 -31.92 -11.83
C ARG A 308 35.80 -31.17 -12.33
#